data_799c855247776bfd4a90822a7816d51f
#
_entry.id   799c855247776bfd4a90822a7816d51f
#
_cell.length_a   1.000
_cell.length_b   1.000
_cell.length_c   1.000
_cell.angle_alpha   90.00
_cell.angle_beta   90.00
_cell.angle_gamma   90.00
#
_symmetry.space_group_name_H-M   'P 1'
#
loop_
_entity.id
_entity.type
_entity.pdbx_description
1 polymer ?
#
loop_
_entity_poly.entity_id
_entity_poly.type
_entity_poly.pdbx_seq_one_letter_code
_entity_poly.pdbx_strand_id
1 'polypeptide(L)'
;MKAFDRTLQRWRIGKIAPHLAAGGRVLDVGCADGALFRQLGDAVREGVGVDPDLPAEAKDGGRLRFVRGKFPDALSGERTFDSIAMLAILEHMDEGELRGVADACRRLLRPGGRVVATVPSPLVDPILHVLAALRIIDGMALHEHHEMDPRAILTAFEAAGMRLLVKRRFQLGLNNLYVFENPPAAGGR
;
A
#
# COMPACT_ATOMS: atom_id res chain seq x y z
N MET A 1 4.35 7.58 -17.66
CA MET A 1 5.16 6.59 -16.88
C MET A 1 6.11 5.87 -17.81
N LYS A 2 7.42 5.93 -17.59
CA LYS A 2 8.43 5.27 -18.42
C LYS A 2 8.35 3.74 -18.28
N ALA A 3 8.87 2.98 -19.27
CA ALA A 3 8.84 1.51 -19.24
C ALA A 3 9.51 0.92 -17.98
N PHE A 4 10.55 1.58 -17.49
CA PHE A 4 11.26 1.21 -16.28
C PHE A 4 10.37 1.27 -15.03
N ASP A 5 9.58 2.34 -14.86
CA ASP A 5 8.68 2.52 -13.71
C ASP A 5 7.62 1.41 -13.67
N ARG A 6 7.09 1.01 -14.84
CA ARG A 6 6.14 -0.09 -14.96
C ARG A 6 6.75 -1.44 -14.56
N THR A 7 8.01 -1.65 -14.87
CA THR A 7 8.72 -2.88 -14.49
C THR A 7 8.92 -2.95 -12.98
N LEU A 8 9.34 -1.83 -12.35
CA LEU A 8 9.47 -1.74 -10.90
C LEU A 8 8.13 -1.92 -10.18
N GLN A 9 7.07 -1.30 -10.70
CA GLN A 9 5.71 -1.46 -10.17
C GLN A 9 5.25 -2.92 -10.25
N ARG A 10 5.41 -3.57 -11.41
CA ARG A 10 5.08 -5.01 -11.57
C ARG A 10 5.85 -5.88 -10.62
N TRP A 11 7.14 -5.64 -10.45
CA TRP A 11 7.96 -6.39 -9.50
C TRP A 11 7.47 -6.21 -8.06
N ARG A 12 7.14 -4.97 -7.68
CA ARG A 12 6.60 -4.63 -6.36
C ARG A 12 5.27 -5.37 -6.12
N ILE A 13 4.35 -5.33 -7.07
CA ILE A 13 3.09 -6.08 -7.01
C ILE A 13 3.34 -7.59 -6.89
N GLY A 14 4.25 -8.15 -7.67
CA GLY A 14 4.62 -9.56 -7.59
C GLY A 14 5.16 -9.97 -6.21
N LYS A 15 5.80 -9.05 -5.48
CA LYS A 15 6.30 -9.32 -4.12
C LYS A 15 5.21 -9.31 -3.07
N ILE A 16 4.16 -8.50 -3.23
CA ILE A 16 3.06 -8.44 -2.26
C ILE A 16 1.98 -9.49 -2.53
N ALA A 17 1.80 -9.91 -3.77
CA ALA A 17 0.74 -10.83 -4.17
C ALA A 17 0.61 -12.11 -3.30
N PRO A 18 1.71 -12.80 -2.90
CA PRO A 18 1.62 -13.98 -2.04
C PRO A 18 1.12 -13.69 -0.62
N HIS A 19 1.10 -12.43 -0.20
CA HIS A 19 0.66 -12.01 1.14
C HIS A 19 -0.80 -11.53 1.17
N LEU A 20 -1.39 -11.29 0.00
CA LEU A 20 -2.80 -10.95 -0.14
C LEU A 20 -3.67 -12.22 -0.05
N ALA A 21 -4.90 -12.07 0.45
CA ALA A 21 -5.85 -13.17 0.51
C ALA A 21 -6.32 -13.56 -0.89
N ALA A 22 -5.98 -14.77 -1.33
CA ALA A 22 -6.47 -15.30 -2.60
C ALA A 22 -8.00 -15.44 -2.59
N GLY A 23 -8.66 -14.96 -3.65
CA GLY A 23 -10.12 -14.95 -3.74
C GLY A 23 -10.80 -14.03 -2.72
N GLY A 24 -10.05 -13.14 -2.08
CA GLY A 24 -10.53 -12.22 -1.07
C GLY A 24 -11.04 -10.88 -1.62
N ARG A 25 -11.56 -10.06 -0.70
CA ARG A 25 -11.88 -8.65 -0.92
C ARG A 25 -10.67 -7.80 -0.57
N VAL A 26 -10.13 -7.07 -1.55
CA VAL A 26 -8.88 -6.32 -1.43
C VAL A 26 -9.13 -4.82 -1.57
N LEU A 27 -8.57 -4.04 -0.65
CA LEU A 27 -8.45 -2.60 -0.77
C LEU A 27 -7.05 -2.23 -1.28
N ASP A 28 -6.99 -1.37 -2.29
CA ASP A 28 -5.75 -0.78 -2.80
C ASP A 28 -5.75 0.73 -2.49
N VAL A 29 -4.93 1.14 -1.52
CA VAL A 29 -4.79 2.54 -1.11
C VAL A 29 -3.67 3.19 -1.92
N GLY A 30 -3.96 4.30 -2.60
CA GLY A 30 -3.07 4.89 -3.59
C GLY A 30 -3.07 4.06 -4.88
N CYS A 31 -4.26 3.65 -5.34
CA CYS A 31 -4.42 2.71 -6.44
C CYS A 31 -4.02 3.28 -7.82
N ALA A 32 -3.86 4.58 -7.95
CA ALA A 32 -3.50 5.27 -9.18
C ALA A 32 -4.29 4.74 -10.41
N ASP A 33 -3.61 4.10 -11.34
CA ASP A 33 -4.21 3.55 -12.55
C ASP A 33 -4.82 2.14 -12.37
N GLY A 34 -4.88 1.60 -11.16
CA GLY A 34 -5.41 0.25 -10.86
C GLY A 34 -4.50 -0.90 -11.30
N ALA A 35 -3.20 -0.68 -11.39
CA ALA A 35 -2.22 -1.68 -11.82
C ALA A 35 -2.22 -2.94 -10.95
N LEU A 36 -2.47 -2.80 -9.63
CA LEU A 36 -2.58 -3.93 -8.72
C LEU A 36 -3.64 -4.91 -9.18
N PHE A 37 -4.86 -4.44 -9.39
CA PHE A 37 -5.98 -5.29 -9.79
C PHE A 37 -5.80 -5.86 -11.20
N ARG A 38 -5.23 -5.09 -12.13
CA ARG A 38 -4.90 -5.63 -13.47
C ARG A 38 -3.90 -6.77 -13.41
N GLN A 39 -2.91 -6.70 -12.54
CA GLN A 39 -1.89 -7.75 -12.43
C GLN A 39 -2.38 -8.98 -11.65
N LEU A 40 -3.20 -8.78 -10.62
CA LEU A 40 -3.76 -9.88 -9.82
C LEU A 40 -4.89 -10.62 -10.54
N GLY A 41 -5.61 -9.95 -11.42
CA GLY A 41 -6.69 -10.56 -12.21
C GLY A 41 -7.71 -11.27 -11.32
N ASP A 42 -8.00 -12.53 -11.66
CA ASP A 42 -9.01 -13.35 -10.96
C ASP A 42 -8.60 -13.83 -9.57
N ALA A 43 -7.36 -13.56 -9.14
CA ALA A 43 -6.94 -13.80 -7.76
C ALA A 43 -7.65 -12.88 -6.75
N VAL A 44 -8.27 -11.78 -7.20
CA VAL A 44 -9.08 -10.88 -6.39
C VAL A 44 -10.56 -11.08 -6.74
N ARG A 45 -11.39 -11.45 -5.77
CA ARG A 45 -12.83 -11.61 -5.95
C ARG A 45 -13.55 -10.27 -6.05
N GLU A 46 -13.19 -9.33 -5.17
CA GLU A 46 -13.73 -7.98 -5.12
C GLU A 46 -12.61 -7.01 -4.79
N GLY A 47 -12.47 -5.94 -5.53
CA GLY A 47 -11.44 -4.90 -5.34
C GLY A 47 -12.04 -3.53 -5.16
N VAL A 48 -11.49 -2.78 -4.20
CA VAL A 48 -11.76 -1.35 -4.04
C VAL A 48 -10.44 -0.61 -4.13
N GLY A 49 -10.32 0.32 -5.08
CA GLY A 49 -9.19 1.23 -5.18
C GLY A 49 -9.58 2.60 -4.64
N VAL A 50 -8.73 3.24 -3.85
CA VAL A 50 -8.92 4.62 -3.41
C VAL A 50 -7.70 5.47 -3.73
N ASP A 51 -7.93 6.63 -4.35
CA ASP A 51 -6.85 7.55 -4.72
C ASP A 51 -7.43 8.97 -4.95
N PRO A 52 -6.81 10.04 -4.45
CA PRO A 52 -7.30 11.40 -4.64
C PRO A 52 -7.23 11.88 -6.10
N ASP A 53 -6.31 11.32 -6.88
CA ASP A 53 -6.05 11.74 -8.27
C ASP A 53 -6.87 10.98 -9.31
N LEU A 54 -7.77 10.10 -8.87
CA LEU A 54 -8.69 9.42 -9.79
C LEU A 54 -9.58 10.41 -10.54
N PRO A 55 -9.89 10.16 -11.82
CA PRO A 55 -10.87 10.95 -12.54
C PRO A 55 -12.25 10.87 -11.88
N ALA A 56 -13.04 11.95 -12.00
CA ALA A 56 -14.38 12.02 -11.39
C ALA A 56 -15.32 10.89 -11.86
N GLU A 57 -15.07 10.35 -13.05
CA GLU A 57 -15.81 9.26 -13.70
C GLU A 57 -15.15 7.90 -13.50
N ALA A 58 -14.43 7.69 -12.40
CA ALA A 58 -13.80 6.41 -12.11
C ALA A 58 -14.87 5.30 -12.09
N LYS A 59 -14.80 4.37 -13.05
CA LYS A 59 -15.88 3.42 -13.37
C LYS A 59 -15.95 2.30 -12.34
N ASP A 60 -17.14 2.09 -11.79
CA ASP A 60 -17.49 0.83 -11.16
C ASP A 60 -17.62 -0.24 -12.27
N GLY A 61 -16.70 -1.18 -12.28
CA GLY A 61 -16.64 -2.31 -13.22
C GLY A 61 -17.01 -3.64 -12.60
N GLY A 62 -18.21 -3.75 -12.01
CA GLY A 62 -18.69 -4.98 -11.38
C GLY A 62 -17.90 -5.37 -10.12
N ARG A 63 -16.91 -6.26 -10.22
CA ARG A 63 -16.09 -6.69 -9.07
C ARG A 63 -15.04 -5.66 -8.60
N LEU A 64 -14.75 -4.64 -9.41
CA LEU A 64 -13.77 -3.60 -9.08
C LEU A 64 -14.49 -2.26 -8.98
N ARG A 65 -14.25 -1.54 -7.90
CA ARG A 65 -14.76 -0.20 -7.66
C ARG A 65 -13.60 0.75 -7.36
N PHE A 66 -13.64 1.93 -7.93
CA PHE A 66 -12.65 2.97 -7.70
C PHE A 66 -13.30 4.20 -7.08
N VAL A 67 -12.72 4.68 -5.99
CA VAL A 67 -13.25 5.78 -5.18
C VAL A 67 -12.25 6.92 -5.20
N ARG A 68 -12.66 8.07 -5.71
CA ARG A 68 -11.84 9.28 -5.64
C ARG A 68 -11.90 9.87 -4.25
N GLY A 69 -10.73 10.06 -3.63
CA GLY A 69 -10.60 10.72 -2.34
C GLY A 69 -9.42 10.21 -1.53
N LYS A 70 -9.18 10.88 -0.39
CA LYS A 70 -8.09 10.51 0.52
C LYS A 70 -8.55 9.40 1.46
N PHE A 71 -7.72 8.38 1.62
CA PHE A 71 -7.91 7.35 2.65
C PHE A 71 -7.57 7.93 4.03
N PRO A 72 -8.34 7.65 5.09
CA PRO A 72 -9.49 6.74 5.13
C PRO A 72 -10.85 7.37 4.82
N ASP A 73 -10.95 8.67 4.75
CA ASP A 73 -12.21 9.44 4.76
C ASP A 73 -13.16 9.08 3.61
N ALA A 74 -12.58 8.78 2.44
CA ALA A 74 -13.33 8.40 1.25
C ALA A 74 -14.04 7.03 1.36
N LEU A 75 -13.76 6.24 2.41
CA LEU A 75 -14.29 4.88 2.59
C LEU A 75 -15.21 4.72 3.81
N SER A 76 -15.95 5.77 4.15
CA SER A 76 -16.93 5.71 5.24
C SER A 76 -18.02 4.68 4.95
N GLY A 77 -18.31 3.80 5.93
CA GLY A 77 -19.37 2.78 5.83
C GLY A 77 -19.00 1.54 4.99
N GLU A 78 -17.73 1.36 4.60
CA GLU A 78 -17.30 0.18 3.86
C GLU A 78 -17.36 -1.10 4.71
N ARG A 79 -17.68 -2.22 4.01
CA ARG A 79 -17.55 -3.56 4.58
C ARG A 79 -16.07 -3.90 4.79
N THR A 80 -15.79 -4.82 5.69
CA THR A 80 -14.42 -5.26 5.98
C THR A 80 -13.74 -5.92 4.79
N PHE A 81 -12.42 -5.78 4.74
CA PHE A 81 -11.55 -6.34 3.72
C PHE A 81 -10.77 -7.56 4.25
N ASP A 82 -10.41 -8.45 3.35
CA ASP A 82 -9.49 -9.55 3.63
C ASP A 82 -8.03 -9.08 3.61
N SER A 83 -7.74 -8.11 2.74
CA SER A 83 -6.41 -7.51 2.62
C SER A 83 -6.49 -6.03 2.25
N ILE A 84 -5.53 -5.25 2.74
CA ILE A 84 -5.29 -3.86 2.34
C ILE A 84 -3.87 -3.78 1.78
N ALA A 85 -3.72 -3.30 0.55
CA ALA A 85 -2.44 -3.02 -0.08
C ALA A 85 -2.11 -1.54 0.00
N MET A 86 -0.85 -1.20 0.29
CA MET A 86 -0.30 0.15 0.34
C MET A 86 1.08 0.14 -0.31
N LEU A 87 1.16 0.58 -1.57
CA LEU A 87 2.37 0.46 -2.37
C LEU A 87 3.06 1.81 -2.56
N ALA A 88 4.12 2.07 -1.80
CA ALA A 88 4.90 3.30 -1.86
C ALA A 88 4.02 4.55 -1.65
N ILE A 89 3.27 4.57 -0.54
CA ILE A 89 2.44 5.70 -0.14
C ILE A 89 2.66 6.11 1.33
N LEU A 90 3.12 5.18 2.19
CA LEU A 90 3.28 5.48 3.63
C LEU A 90 4.40 6.48 3.89
N GLU A 91 5.40 6.53 3.02
CA GLU A 91 6.52 7.47 3.08
C GLU A 91 6.13 8.95 2.91
N HIS A 92 4.94 9.21 2.40
CA HIS A 92 4.42 10.57 2.19
C HIS A 92 3.56 11.07 3.35
N MET A 93 3.41 10.28 4.41
CA MET A 93 2.54 10.57 5.56
C MET A 93 3.35 11.08 6.75
N ASP A 94 2.82 12.09 7.43
CA ASP A 94 3.33 12.44 8.76
C ASP A 94 2.91 11.40 9.82
N GLU A 95 3.48 11.52 11.04
CA GLU A 95 3.17 10.56 12.12
C GLU A 95 1.70 10.55 12.55
N GLY A 96 1.01 11.68 12.45
CA GLY A 96 -0.41 11.79 12.78
C GLY A 96 -1.28 11.08 11.77
N GLU A 97 -1.02 11.32 10.48
CA GLU A 97 -1.66 10.65 9.36
C GLU A 97 -1.42 9.13 9.41
N LEU A 98 -0.18 8.73 9.70
CA LEU A 98 0.20 7.32 9.78
C LEU A 98 -0.56 6.58 10.89
N ARG A 99 -0.75 7.21 12.07
CA ARG A 99 -1.58 6.66 13.15
C ARG A 99 -3.05 6.53 12.71
N GLY A 100 -3.61 7.57 12.11
CA GLY A 100 -5.00 7.54 11.61
C GLY A 100 -5.23 6.45 10.55
N VAL A 101 -4.25 6.26 9.67
CA VAL A 101 -4.24 5.20 8.65
C VAL A 101 -4.16 3.81 9.30
N ALA A 102 -3.29 3.61 10.28
CA ALA A 102 -3.16 2.32 10.98
C ALA A 102 -4.46 1.95 11.72
N ASP A 103 -5.08 2.90 12.41
CA ASP A 103 -6.37 2.71 13.08
C ASP A 103 -7.49 2.39 12.08
N ALA A 104 -7.52 3.07 10.94
CA ALA A 104 -8.49 2.79 9.88
C ALA A 104 -8.30 1.39 9.29
N CYS A 105 -7.05 0.98 9.04
CA CYS A 105 -6.74 -0.38 8.60
C CYS A 105 -7.25 -1.42 9.60
N ARG A 106 -7.02 -1.19 10.89
CA ARG A 106 -7.50 -2.08 11.95
C ARG A 106 -9.02 -2.24 11.94
N ARG A 107 -9.77 -1.15 11.72
CA ARG A 107 -11.24 -1.17 11.64
C ARG A 107 -11.77 -1.81 10.38
N LEU A 108 -11.11 -1.57 9.24
CA LEU A 108 -11.55 -2.01 7.92
C LEU A 108 -11.14 -3.46 7.59
N LEU A 109 -10.20 -4.04 8.33
CA LEU A 109 -9.82 -5.44 8.17
C LEU A 109 -10.69 -6.37 9.00
N ARG A 110 -11.10 -7.49 8.43
CA ARG A 110 -11.64 -8.60 9.21
C ARG A 110 -10.57 -9.17 10.18
N PRO A 111 -10.98 -9.86 11.25
CA PRO A 111 -10.04 -10.64 12.06
C PRO A 111 -9.24 -11.63 11.18
N GLY A 112 -7.92 -11.67 11.34
CA GLY A 112 -6.99 -12.42 10.50
C GLY A 112 -6.70 -11.78 9.14
N GLY A 113 -7.31 -10.64 8.80
CA GLY A 113 -7.01 -9.87 7.59
C GLY A 113 -5.64 -9.17 7.70
N ARG A 114 -5.08 -8.76 6.55
CA ARG A 114 -3.70 -8.27 6.49
C ARG A 114 -3.57 -6.93 5.80
N VAL A 115 -2.68 -6.07 6.33
CA VAL A 115 -2.09 -4.96 5.58
C VAL A 115 -0.80 -5.45 4.96
N VAL A 116 -0.61 -5.18 3.67
CA VAL A 116 0.62 -5.48 2.93
C VAL A 116 1.15 -4.17 2.36
N ALA A 117 2.22 -3.65 2.93
CA ALA A 117 2.79 -2.36 2.56
C ALA A 117 4.20 -2.50 1.99
N THR A 118 4.51 -1.67 0.99
CA THR A 118 5.88 -1.48 0.52
C THR A 118 6.28 -0.03 0.72
N VAL A 119 7.52 0.18 1.17
CA VAL A 119 8.07 1.51 1.44
C VAL A 119 9.49 1.55 0.89
N PRO A 120 9.88 2.58 0.13
CA PRO A 120 11.25 2.77 -0.29
C PRO A 120 12.21 2.73 0.91
N SER A 121 13.40 2.21 0.68
CA SER A 121 14.48 2.30 1.66
C SER A 121 15.15 3.68 1.57
N PRO A 122 15.67 4.26 2.65
CA PRO A 122 16.48 5.47 2.61
C PRO A 122 17.70 5.38 1.68
N LEU A 123 18.11 4.16 1.31
CA LEU A 123 19.18 3.92 0.32
C LEU A 123 18.77 4.27 -1.13
N VAL A 124 17.48 4.54 -1.37
CA VAL A 124 16.99 4.88 -2.71
C VAL A 124 17.41 6.28 -3.11
N ASP A 125 17.42 7.24 -2.19
CA ASP A 125 17.65 8.64 -2.49
C ASP A 125 19.02 8.92 -3.15
N PRO A 126 20.16 8.40 -2.66
CA PRO A 126 21.44 8.58 -3.33
C PRO A 126 21.46 7.97 -4.74
N ILE A 127 20.76 6.84 -4.93
CA ILE A 127 20.70 6.16 -6.23
C ILE A 127 19.82 6.94 -7.22
N LEU A 128 18.68 7.45 -6.76
CA LEU A 128 17.81 8.30 -7.57
C LEU A 128 18.53 9.59 -8.01
N HIS A 129 19.31 10.21 -7.13
CA HIS A 129 20.13 11.38 -7.48
C HIS A 129 21.15 11.07 -8.58
N VAL A 130 21.84 9.92 -8.50
CA VAL A 130 22.77 9.48 -9.55
C VAL A 130 22.05 9.19 -10.86
N LEU A 131 20.91 8.48 -10.82
CA LEU A 131 20.13 8.15 -12.01
C LEU A 131 19.51 9.39 -12.67
N ALA A 132 19.09 10.38 -11.88
CA ALA A 132 18.62 11.67 -12.38
C ALA A 132 19.75 12.49 -13.00
N ALA A 133 20.93 12.53 -12.38
CA ALA A 133 22.12 13.18 -12.93
C ALA A 133 22.55 12.56 -14.28
N LEU A 134 22.38 11.25 -14.43
CA LEU A 134 22.60 10.52 -15.67
C LEU A 134 21.42 10.62 -16.67
N ARG A 135 20.36 11.38 -16.35
CA ARG A 135 19.14 11.55 -17.16
C ARG A 135 18.43 10.23 -17.51
N ILE A 136 18.60 9.19 -16.71
CA ILE A 136 17.96 7.88 -16.87
C ILE A 136 16.51 7.93 -16.36
N ILE A 137 16.24 8.78 -15.36
CA ILE A 137 14.90 9.02 -14.78
C ILE A 137 14.55 10.51 -14.85
N ASP A 138 13.26 10.84 -14.82
CA ASP A 138 12.81 12.22 -14.74
C ASP A 138 12.98 12.75 -13.31
N GLY A 139 13.51 13.99 -13.17
CA GLY A 139 13.81 14.60 -11.87
C GLY A 139 12.62 14.89 -10.96
N MET A 140 11.37 14.65 -11.42
CA MET A 140 10.16 14.77 -10.60
C MET A 140 10.09 13.76 -9.45
N ALA A 141 10.86 12.67 -9.50
CA ALA A 141 10.93 11.68 -8.42
C ALA A 141 11.72 12.15 -7.18
N LEU A 142 12.32 13.34 -7.24
CA LEU A 142 13.26 13.85 -6.21
C LEU A 142 12.62 14.78 -5.17
N HIS A 143 11.36 15.21 -5.35
CA HIS A 143 10.86 16.40 -4.64
C HIS A 143 9.98 16.14 -3.41
N GLU A 144 9.64 14.91 -3.02
CA GLU A 144 8.67 14.68 -1.93
C GLU A 144 9.05 13.56 -0.94
N HIS A 145 10.32 13.22 -0.80
CA HIS A 145 10.70 12.29 0.25
C HIS A 145 10.87 13.04 1.58
N HIS A 146 9.87 13.03 2.42
CA HIS A 146 10.08 13.24 3.85
C HIS A 146 10.96 12.08 4.33
N GLU A 147 12.01 12.39 5.10
CA GLU A 147 12.83 11.37 5.76
C GLU A 147 12.01 10.65 6.84
N MET A 148 11.06 9.82 6.40
CA MET A 148 10.27 9.06 7.34
C MET A 148 11.11 7.91 7.91
N ASP A 149 11.28 7.89 9.24
CA ASP A 149 11.88 6.74 9.91
C ASP A 149 10.98 5.50 9.68
N PRO A 150 11.49 4.43 9.04
CA PRO A 150 10.74 3.18 8.90
C PRO A 150 10.26 2.58 10.22
N ARG A 151 10.78 3.02 11.37
CA ARG A 151 10.30 2.63 12.69
C ARG A 151 8.95 3.25 13.03
N ALA A 152 8.65 4.44 12.51
CA ALA A 152 7.36 5.10 12.74
C ALA A 152 6.19 4.24 12.22
N ILE A 153 6.38 3.57 11.07
CA ILE A 153 5.38 2.63 10.52
C ILE A 153 5.11 1.49 11.50
N LEU A 154 6.19 0.85 12.01
CA LEU A 154 6.04 -0.25 12.97
C LEU A 154 5.30 0.22 14.21
N THR A 155 5.73 1.35 14.79
CA THR A 155 5.13 1.92 15.99
C THR A 155 3.65 2.24 15.78
N ALA A 156 3.26 2.84 14.64
CA ALA A 156 1.87 3.19 14.36
C ALA A 156 0.97 1.95 14.25
N PHE A 157 1.40 0.95 13.48
CA PHE A 157 0.59 -0.27 13.28
C PHE A 157 0.54 -1.14 14.54
N GLU A 158 1.61 -1.25 15.31
CA GLU A 158 1.63 -1.95 16.59
C GLU A 158 0.77 -1.24 17.64
N ALA A 159 0.81 0.10 17.71
CA ALA A 159 -0.06 0.90 18.58
C ALA A 159 -1.54 0.73 18.24
N ALA A 160 -1.88 0.57 16.95
CA ALA A 160 -3.23 0.23 16.51
C ALA A 160 -3.63 -1.22 16.85
N GLY A 161 -2.78 -2.00 17.51
CA GLY A 161 -3.04 -3.39 17.90
C GLY A 161 -2.88 -4.40 16.76
N MET A 162 -2.15 -4.05 15.70
CA MET A 162 -1.84 -4.98 14.62
C MET A 162 -0.52 -5.72 14.91
N ARG A 163 -0.42 -6.95 14.42
CA ARG A 163 0.75 -7.81 14.62
C ARG A 163 1.62 -7.84 13.38
N LEU A 164 2.89 -7.50 13.50
CA LEU A 164 3.86 -7.66 12.41
C LEU A 164 4.12 -9.15 12.14
N LEU A 165 3.89 -9.60 10.91
CA LEU A 165 4.17 -10.96 10.45
C LEU A 165 5.44 -11.04 9.62
N VAL A 166 5.67 -10.05 8.75
CA VAL A 166 6.80 -10.03 7.83
C VAL A 166 7.41 -8.63 7.77
N LYS A 167 8.74 -8.60 7.89
CA LYS A 167 9.56 -7.44 7.53
C LYS A 167 10.70 -7.93 6.65
N ARG A 168 10.76 -7.48 5.40
CA ARG A 168 11.72 -8.00 4.43
C ARG A 168 12.19 -6.90 3.48
N ARG A 169 13.48 -6.89 3.14
CA ARG A 169 14.01 -6.05 2.06
C ARG A 169 13.95 -6.79 0.72
N PHE A 170 13.71 -6.06 -0.36
CA PHE A 170 13.70 -6.57 -1.72
C PHE A 170 14.18 -5.51 -2.72
N GLN A 171 14.23 -5.81 -4.03
CA GLN A 171 14.80 -4.91 -5.04
C GLN A 171 16.20 -4.42 -4.66
N LEU A 172 17.13 -5.36 -4.40
CA LEU A 172 18.51 -5.05 -3.97
C LEU A 172 18.60 -4.22 -2.68
N GLY A 173 17.58 -4.30 -1.80
CA GLY A 173 17.53 -3.55 -0.55
C GLY A 173 16.89 -2.16 -0.69
N LEU A 174 16.42 -1.79 -1.88
CA LEU A 174 15.83 -0.48 -2.16
C LEU A 174 14.37 -0.34 -1.72
N ASN A 175 13.73 -1.45 -1.36
CA ASN A 175 12.37 -1.45 -0.85
C ASN A 175 12.22 -2.36 0.36
N ASN A 176 11.37 -1.95 1.28
CA ASN A 176 10.93 -2.72 2.43
C ASN A 176 9.51 -3.24 2.18
N LEU A 177 9.27 -4.50 2.53
CA LEU A 177 7.95 -5.12 2.61
C LEU A 177 7.58 -5.29 4.07
N TYR A 178 6.39 -4.83 4.43
CA TYR A 178 5.76 -5.06 5.72
C TYR A 178 4.44 -5.80 5.53
N VAL A 179 4.20 -6.80 6.38
CA VAL A 179 2.90 -7.48 6.46
C VAL A 179 2.44 -7.42 7.91
N PHE A 180 1.34 -6.75 8.15
CA PHE A 180 0.68 -6.70 9.45
C PHE A 180 -0.62 -7.48 9.40
N GLU A 181 -0.95 -8.17 10.46
CA GLU A 181 -2.21 -8.87 10.62
C GLU A 181 -3.10 -8.14 11.64
N ASN A 182 -4.37 -8.06 11.34
CA ASN A 182 -5.40 -7.77 12.32
C ASN A 182 -5.66 -9.04 13.15
N PRO A 183 -5.11 -9.18 14.37
CA PRO A 183 -5.26 -10.41 15.11
C PRO A 183 -6.76 -10.68 15.39
N PRO A 184 -7.19 -11.96 15.39
CA PRO A 184 -8.52 -12.29 15.86
C PRO A 184 -8.69 -11.78 17.29
N ALA A 185 -9.91 -11.36 17.65
CA ALA A 185 -10.22 -11.05 19.03
C ALA A 185 -9.81 -12.25 19.91
N ALA A 186 -9.06 -11.97 20.99
CA ALA A 186 -8.72 -13.02 21.93
C ALA A 186 -10.03 -13.72 22.33
N GLY A 187 -10.20 -14.96 21.87
CA GLY A 187 -11.41 -15.73 22.13
C GLY A 187 -11.64 -15.80 23.64
N GLY A 188 -12.71 -15.22 24.11
CA GLY A 188 -13.22 -15.53 25.42
C GLY A 188 -13.48 -17.05 25.45
N ARG A 189 -12.68 -17.77 26.20
CA ARG A 189 -12.96 -19.14 26.61
C ARG A 189 -14.07 -19.15 27.62
#